data_9d81f35dc1f4a6a115fea27de81222de
#
_entry.id   9d81f35dc1f4a6a115fea27de81222de
#
_cell.length_a   1.000
_cell.length_b   1.000
_cell.length_c   1.000
_cell.angle_alpha   90.00
_cell.angle_beta   90.00
_cell.angle_gamma   90.00
#
_symmetry.space_group_name_H-M   'P 1'
#
loop_
_entity.id
_entity.type
_entity.pdbx_description
1 polymer ?
#
loop_
_entity_poly.entity_id
_entity_poly.type
_entity_poly.pdbx_seq_one_letter_code
_entity_poly.pdbx_strand_id
1 'polypeptide(L)'
;MIELVPKTYVAPLDLLAIFGRAAPLQVDLGCGDGSFLCELAHLHQDKNFLGIERLVGRVAKACRKASPLDNVRVLNVESSYAVGYLLPKASVETFYLLFPDPWPKRRHQRRRIVRLDFLDSIHRALEDGGSLRIATDQLDYFGKIRVLAENYSGFTIVDPNVDSDRNDLPLTKFERRFSALGAPIYRLALRKISPVR
;
A
#
# COMPACT_ATOMS: atom_id res chain seq x y z
N MET A 1 21.47 -2.66 1.54
CA MET A 1 21.11 -1.63 0.50
C MET A 1 19.63 -1.39 0.59
N ILE A 2 19.16 -0.14 0.72
CA ILE A 2 17.76 0.21 0.91
C ILE A 2 16.98 0.18 -0.42
N GLU A 3 17.58 0.76 -1.48
CA GLU A 3 16.98 0.67 -2.81
C GLU A 3 17.06 -0.76 -3.32
N LEU A 4 15.89 -1.34 -3.58
CA LEU A 4 15.77 -2.67 -4.13
C LEU A 4 15.84 -2.59 -5.66
N VAL A 5 16.87 -3.17 -6.23
CA VAL A 5 16.99 -3.39 -7.67
C VAL A 5 16.81 -4.89 -7.93
N PRO A 6 15.66 -5.32 -8.46
CA PRO A 6 15.42 -6.73 -8.73
C PRO A 6 16.42 -7.27 -9.77
N LYS A 7 16.82 -8.53 -9.64
CA LYS A 7 17.62 -9.22 -10.68
C LYS A 7 16.86 -9.32 -12.01
N THR A 8 15.54 -9.37 -11.94
CA THR A 8 14.63 -9.36 -13.08
C THR A 8 13.31 -8.71 -12.69
N TYR A 9 12.65 -8.08 -13.64
CA TYR A 9 11.34 -7.47 -13.46
C TYR A 9 10.18 -8.36 -13.95
N VAL A 10 10.47 -9.60 -14.39
CA VAL A 10 9.46 -10.53 -14.92
C VAL A 10 9.23 -11.77 -14.05
N ALA A 11 9.80 -11.78 -12.85
CA ALA A 11 9.62 -12.88 -11.89
C ALA A 11 9.33 -12.29 -10.48
N PRO A 12 8.60 -13.05 -9.64
CA PRO A 12 8.36 -12.63 -8.27
C PRO A 12 9.65 -12.43 -7.47
N LEU A 13 9.59 -11.48 -6.53
CA LEU A 13 10.68 -11.15 -5.62
C LEU A 13 10.92 -12.28 -4.60
N ASP A 14 12.17 -12.59 -4.35
CA ASP A 14 12.57 -13.44 -3.22
C ASP A 14 12.66 -12.57 -1.95
N LEU A 15 11.55 -12.50 -1.22
CA LEU A 15 11.44 -11.65 -0.03
C LEU A 15 12.40 -12.07 1.09
N LEU A 16 12.66 -13.38 1.23
CA LEU A 16 13.61 -13.87 2.23
C LEU A 16 15.04 -13.40 1.91
N ALA A 17 15.45 -13.51 0.65
CA ALA A 17 16.76 -13.01 0.22
C ALA A 17 16.88 -11.48 0.33
N ILE A 18 15.78 -10.73 0.09
CA ILE A 18 15.75 -9.26 0.15
C ILE A 18 15.88 -8.72 1.57
N PHE A 19 15.17 -9.33 2.53
CA PHE A 19 15.13 -8.84 3.92
C PHE A 19 16.09 -9.61 4.85
N GLY A 20 16.57 -10.78 4.45
CA GLY A 20 17.43 -11.64 5.28
C GLY A 20 16.69 -12.32 6.44
N ARG A 21 15.36 -12.16 6.53
CA ARG A 21 14.52 -12.73 7.56
C ARG A 21 13.11 -13.02 7.06
N ALA A 22 12.46 -14.02 7.62
CA ALA A 22 11.04 -14.28 7.45
C ALA A 22 10.27 -13.45 8.49
N ALA A 23 9.47 -12.49 8.04
CA ALA A 23 8.60 -11.66 8.87
C ALA A 23 7.41 -11.18 8.04
N PRO A 24 6.26 -10.81 8.67
CA PRO A 24 5.11 -10.25 7.96
C PRO A 24 5.53 -9.04 7.11
N LEU A 25 5.06 -8.98 5.86
CA LEU A 25 5.38 -7.90 4.94
C LEU A 25 4.25 -6.89 4.86
N GLN A 26 4.58 -5.62 5.05
CA GLN A 26 3.67 -4.50 4.79
C GLN A 26 4.18 -3.67 3.60
N VAL A 27 3.28 -3.24 2.72
CA VAL A 27 3.63 -2.58 1.46
C VAL A 27 2.94 -1.23 1.34
N ASP A 28 3.71 -0.16 1.13
CA ASP A 28 3.22 1.21 0.90
C ASP A 28 3.27 1.52 -0.61
N LEU A 29 2.09 1.59 -1.24
CA LEU A 29 1.90 1.80 -2.66
C LEU A 29 1.86 3.29 -3.00
N GLY A 30 2.92 3.80 -3.62
CA GLY A 30 3.14 5.21 -3.82
C GLY A 30 3.73 5.87 -2.57
N CYS A 31 4.75 5.26 -1.97
CA CYS A 31 5.31 5.66 -0.68
C CYS A 31 5.89 7.09 -0.64
N GLY A 32 5.96 7.76 -1.77
CA GLY A 32 6.43 9.13 -1.88
C GLY A 32 7.86 9.30 -1.36
N ASP A 33 8.05 10.18 -0.38
CA ASP A 33 9.35 10.41 0.24
C ASP A 33 9.68 9.45 1.41
N GLY A 34 8.86 8.43 1.61
CA GLY A 34 9.05 7.38 2.60
C GLY A 34 8.74 7.77 4.04
N SER A 35 8.15 8.96 4.31
CA SER A 35 7.92 9.41 5.69
C SER A 35 6.99 8.47 6.46
N PHE A 36 5.83 8.12 5.91
CA PHE A 36 4.89 7.19 6.52
C PHE A 36 5.51 5.80 6.69
N LEU A 37 6.12 5.28 5.63
CA LEU A 37 6.78 3.98 5.62
C LEU A 37 7.82 3.84 6.73
N CYS A 38 8.70 4.86 6.89
CA CYS A 38 9.77 4.83 7.88
C CYS A 38 9.24 4.98 9.31
N GLU A 39 8.23 5.85 9.53
CA GLU A 39 7.57 5.99 10.84
C GLU A 39 6.93 4.65 11.25
N LEU A 40 6.21 3.99 10.32
CA LEU A 40 5.57 2.70 10.57
C LEU A 40 6.61 1.60 10.84
N ALA A 41 7.68 1.54 10.06
CA ALA A 41 8.75 0.56 10.23
C ALA A 41 9.53 0.73 11.55
N HIS A 42 9.62 1.96 12.05
CA HIS A 42 10.22 2.24 13.35
C HIS A 42 9.35 1.70 14.52
N LEU A 43 8.02 1.79 14.38
CA LEU A 43 7.07 1.28 15.37
C LEU A 43 6.98 -0.25 15.39
N HIS A 44 7.21 -0.91 14.25
CA HIS A 44 7.02 -2.36 14.08
C HIS A 44 8.30 -3.03 13.54
N GLN A 45 9.32 -3.13 14.40
CA GLN A 45 10.61 -3.71 14.01
C GLN A 45 10.57 -5.24 13.78
N ASP A 46 9.51 -5.88 14.22
CA ASP A 46 9.20 -7.30 14.00
C ASP A 46 8.68 -7.59 12.57
N LYS A 47 8.33 -6.55 11.78
CA LYS A 47 7.80 -6.66 10.43
C LYS A 47 8.78 -6.13 9.38
N ASN A 48 8.57 -6.55 8.13
CA ASN A 48 9.26 -6.04 6.94
C ASN A 48 8.39 -5.01 6.22
N PHE A 49 9.03 -4.00 5.62
CA PHE A 49 8.36 -2.90 4.95
C PHE A 49 8.91 -2.68 3.54
N LEU A 50 8.03 -2.65 2.54
CA LEU A 50 8.39 -2.36 1.16
C LEU A 50 7.66 -1.11 0.68
N GLY A 51 8.40 -0.05 0.39
CA GLY A 51 7.88 1.13 -0.30
C GLY A 51 7.98 0.96 -1.81
N ILE A 52 6.90 1.27 -2.51
CA ILE A 52 6.87 1.27 -3.98
C ILE A 52 6.61 2.69 -4.45
N GLU A 53 7.49 3.24 -5.29
CA GLU A 53 7.36 4.60 -5.83
C GLU A 53 7.98 4.66 -7.24
N ARG A 54 7.27 5.31 -8.17
CA ARG A 54 7.71 5.41 -9.56
C ARG A 54 8.65 6.58 -9.85
N LEU A 55 8.63 7.62 -9.00
CA LEU A 55 9.41 8.84 -9.22
C LEU A 55 10.79 8.73 -8.57
N VAL A 56 11.84 8.62 -9.37
CA VAL A 56 13.23 8.45 -8.93
C VAL A 56 13.64 9.44 -7.86
N GLY A 57 13.27 10.72 -7.99
CA GLY A 57 13.60 11.75 -7.00
C GLY A 57 12.91 11.54 -5.64
N ARG A 58 11.73 10.88 -5.59
CA ARG A 58 11.06 10.48 -4.35
C ARG A 58 11.69 9.22 -3.77
N VAL A 59 12.00 8.23 -4.60
CA VAL A 59 12.75 7.02 -4.20
C VAL A 59 14.04 7.40 -3.49
N ALA A 60 14.85 8.30 -4.09
CA ALA A 60 16.09 8.75 -3.46
C ALA A 60 15.87 9.41 -2.07
N LYS A 61 14.75 10.13 -1.88
CA LYS A 61 14.40 10.70 -0.56
C LYS A 61 13.98 9.61 0.43
N ALA A 62 13.17 8.64 -0.02
CA ALA A 62 12.72 7.52 0.78
C ALA A 62 13.93 6.67 1.24
N CYS A 63 14.84 6.35 0.33
CA CYS A 63 16.06 5.59 0.64
C CYS A 63 16.94 6.30 1.68
N ARG A 64 17.10 7.63 1.58
CA ARG A 64 17.85 8.39 2.59
C ARG A 64 17.20 8.32 3.97
N LYS A 65 15.87 8.42 4.07
CA LYS A 65 15.15 8.31 5.34
C LYS A 65 15.20 6.90 5.91
N ALA A 66 15.10 5.90 5.06
CA ALA A 66 15.14 4.50 5.45
C ALA A 66 16.55 3.99 5.80
N SER A 67 17.60 4.77 5.53
CA SER A 67 19.00 4.31 5.72
C SER A 67 19.32 3.76 7.12
N PRO A 68 18.75 4.26 8.22
CA PRO A 68 18.98 3.71 9.56
C PRO A 68 18.12 2.46 9.88
N LEU A 69 17.22 2.05 8.97
CA LEU A 69 16.28 0.94 9.18
C LEU A 69 16.71 -0.28 8.36
N ASP A 70 16.83 -1.42 9.00
CA ASP A 70 17.20 -2.69 8.34
C ASP A 70 15.98 -3.44 7.77
N ASN A 71 14.79 -3.16 8.31
CA ASN A 71 13.51 -3.76 7.93
C ASN A 71 12.78 -3.04 6.79
N VAL A 72 13.40 -2.05 6.13
CA VAL A 72 12.81 -1.28 5.02
C VAL A 72 13.55 -1.52 3.72
N ARG A 73 12.79 -1.66 2.62
CA ARG A 73 13.31 -1.61 1.25
C ARG A 73 12.42 -0.70 0.41
N VAL A 74 12.97 -0.08 -0.63
CA VAL A 74 12.25 0.81 -1.55
C VAL A 74 12.48 0.34 -2.98
N LEU A 75 11.40 0.12 -3.71
CA LEU A 75 11.41 -0.36 -5.09
C LEU A 75 10.96 0.75 -6.04
N ASN A 76 11.80 1.06 -7.03
CA ASN A 76 11.48 2.04 -8.06
C ASN A 76 10.72 1.40 -9.21
N VAL A 77 9.40 1.36 -9.11
CA VAL A 77 8.52 0.81 -10.15
C VAL A 77 7.10 1.37 -10.00
N GLU A 78 6.27 1.19 -11.02
CA GLU A 78 4.84 1.52 -10.95
C GLU A 78 4.10 0.50 -10.07
N SER A 79 3.16 0.99 -9.21
CA SER A 79 2.51 0.18 -8.18
C SER A 79 1.69 -0.98 -8.71
N SER A 80 0.90 -0.77 -9.80
CA SER A 80 0.09 -1.87 -10.36
C SER A 80 0.97 -2.97 -10.95
N TYR A 81 2.09 -2.57 -11.57
CA TYR A 81 3.08 -3.53 -12.08
C TYR A 81 3.71 -4.35 -10.94
N ALA A 82 4.14 -3.68 -9.88
CA ALA A 82 4.73 -4.36 -8.74
C ALA A 82 3.78 -5.40 -8.13
N VAL A 83 2.53 -4.99 -7.89
CA VAL A 83 1.52 -5.88 -7.30
C VAL A 83 1.15 -7.01 -8.26
N GLY A 84 1.01 -6.71 -9.54
CA GLY A 84 0.62 -7.71 -10.55
C GLY A 84 1.67 -8.78 -10.84
N TYR A 85 2.95 -8.40 -10.82
CA TYR A 85 4.01 -9.27 -11.36
C TYR A 85 5.15 -9.55 -10.38
N LEU A 86 5.48 -8.63 -9.49
CA LEU A 86 6.68 -8.76 -8.65
C LEU A 86 6.37 -9.27 -7.23
N LEU A 87 5.21 -8.99 -6.67
CA LEU A 87 4.87 -9.51 -5.36
C LEU A 87 4.38 -10.97 -5.46
N PRO A 88 4.96 -11.88 -4.66
CA PRO A 88 4.53 -13.28 -4.64
C PRO A 88 3.07 -13.42 -4.18
N LYS A 89 2.42 -14.53 -4.52
CA LYS A 89 1.09 -14.88 -4.03
C LYS A 89 1.14 -15.08 -2.51
N ALA A 90 0.11 -14.56 -1.79
CA ALA A 90 -0.06 -14.76 -0.35
C ALA A 90 1.21 -14.40 0.46
N SER A 91 1.80 -13.24 0.17
CA SER A 91 3.06 -12.79 0.76
C SER A 91 2.99 -11.45 1.47
N VAL A 92 1.84 -10.77 1.44
CA VAL A 92 1.68 -9.44 2.01
C VAL A 92 0.60 -9.46 3.08
N GLU A 93 0.94 -9.01 4.28
CA GLU A 93 0.01 -8.83 5.40
C GLU A 93 -0.91 -7.63 5.18
N THR A 94 -0.32 -6.48 4.83
CA THR A 94 -1.07 -5.24 4.66
C THR A 94 -0.55 -4.41 3.49
N PHE A 95 -1.46 -3.95 2.65
CA PHE A 95 -1.21 -2.89 1.68
C PHE A 95 -1.75 -1.55 2.18
N TYR A 96 -0.97 -0.50 2.00
CA TYR A 96 -1.37 0.89 2.17
C TYR A 96 -1.45 1.56 0.81
N LEU A 97 -2.59 2.16 0.48
CA LEU A 97 -2.82 2.99 -0.71
C LEU A 97 -3.34 4.36 -0.24
N LEU A 98 -2.40 5.24 0.07
CA LEU A 98 -2.71 6.50 0.75
C LEU A 98 -2.61 7.67 -0.23
N PHE A 99 -3.75 8.36 -0.42
CA PHE A 99 -3.90 9.53 -1.32
C PHE A 99 -3.44 9.25 -2.76
N PRO A 100 -3.96 8.17 -3.40
CA PRO A 100 -3.66 7.90 -4.80
C PRO A 100 -4.15 9.03 -5.69
N ASP A 101 -3.49 9.24 -6.84
CA ASP A 101 -3.85 10.28 -7.81
C ASP A 101 -5.34 10.21 -8.18
N PRO A 102 -6.16 11.24 -7.90
CA PRO A 102 -7.63 11.17 -8.01
C PRO A 102 -8.13 11.32 -9.45
N TRP A 103 -7.31 11.88 -10.36
CA TRP A 103 -7.66 12.13 -11.76
C TRP A 103 -9.09 12.68 -11.92
N PRO A 104 -9.40 13.92 -11.48
CA PRO A 104 -10.78 14.43 -11.35
C PRO A 104 -11.49 14.59 -12.70
N LYS A 105 -10.75 14.88 -13.77
CA LYS A 105 -11.35 15.04 -15.11
C LYS A 105 -11.83 13.68 -15.65
N ARG A 106 -13.09 13.58 -16.12
CA ARG A 106 -13.72 12.34 -16.60
C ARG A 106 -12.83 11.56 -17.60
N ARG A 107 -12.22 12.25 -18.58
CA ARG A 107 -11.33 11.64 -19.59
C ARG A 107 -10.05 11.00 -18.98
N HIS A 108 -9.67 11.38 -17.74
CA HIS A 108 -8.48 10.87 -17.06
C HIS A 108 -8.79 9.79 -16.02
N GLN A 109 -10.05 9.54 -15.70
CA GLN A 109 -10.44 8.57 -14.63
C GLN A 109 -9.97 7.14 -14.93
N ARG A 110 -9.76 6.79 -16.22
CA ARG A 110 -9.12 5.51 -16.61
C ARG A 110 -7.70 5.32 -16.08
N ARG A 111 -7.05 6.39 -15.58
CA ARG A 111 -5.71 6.36 -14.98
C ARG A 111 -5.76 6.08 -13.47
N ARG A 112 -6.95 6.04 -12.87
CA ARG A 112 -7.11 5.70 -11.44
C ARG A 112 -6.62 4.28 -11.22
N ILE A 113 -5.83 4.09 -10.15
CA ILE A 113 -5.21 2.80 -9.88
C ILE A 113 -6.22 1.75 -9.41
N VAL A 114 -7.24 2.14 -8.61
CA VAL A 114 -8.22 1.20 -8.08
C VAL A 114 -9.23 0.83 -9.16
N ARG A 115 -9.08 -0.39 -9.67
CA ARG A 115 -9.91 -1.04 -10.69
C ARG A 115 -10.00 -2.54 -10.36
N LEU A 116 -10.83 -3.29 -11.06
CA LEU A 116 -11.01 -4.73 -10.79
C LEU A 116 -9.70 -5.51 -10.91
N ASP A 117 -8.96 -5.32 -11.99
CA ASP A 117 -7.67 -5.98 -12.24
C ASP A 117 -6.62 -5.68 -11.16
N PHE A 118 -6.67 -4.47 -10.59
CA PHE A 118 -5.83 -4.09 -9.46
C PHE A 118 -6.28 -4.80 -8.17
N LEU A 119 -7.59 -4.85 -7.88
CA LEU A 119 -8.12 -5.59 -6.73
C LEU A 119 -7.82 -7.10 -6.82
N ASP A 120 -7.90 -7.69 -8.01
CA ASP A 120 -7.50 -9.09 -8.24
C ASP A 120 -6.02 -9.30 -7.90
N SER A 121 -5.16 -8.38 -8.33
CA SER A 121 -3.72 -8.44 -8.06
C SER A 121 -3.41 -8.28 -6.57
N ILE A 122 -4.07 -7.33 -5.89
CA ILE A 122 -3.99 -7.14 -4.43
C ILE A 122 -4.46 -8.41 -3.70
N HIS A 123 -5.64 -8.93 -4.07
CA HIS A 123 -6.20 -10.14 -3.45
C HIS A 123 -5.25 -11.34 -3.59
N ARG A 124 -4.64 -11.52 -4.78
CA ARG A 124 -3.65 -12.57 -5.03
C ARG A 124 -2.42 -12.45 -4.13
N ALA A 125 -1.91 -11.22 -3.96
CA ALA A 125 -0.68 -10.97 -3.23
C ALA A 125 -0.88 -10.95 -1.70
N LEU A 126 -2.07 -10.60 -1.20
CA LEU A 126 -2.39 -10.65 0.22
C LEU A 126 -2.38 -12.09 0.75
N GLU A 127 -1.84 -12.27 1.94
CA GLU A 127 -2.04 -13.50 2.73
C GLU A 127 -3.51 -13.62 3.19
N ASP A 128 -3.91 -14.78 3.66
CA ASP A 128 -5.27 -15.00 4.16
C ASP A 128 -5.51 -14.14 5.40
N GLY A 129 -6.62 -13.38 5.39
CA GLY A 129 -6.93 -12.39 6.43
C GLY A 129 -6.15 -11.07 6.31
N GLY A 130 -5.25 -10.95 5.34
CA GLY A 130 -4.51 -9.71 5.07
C GLY A 130 -5.42 -8.57 4.62
N SER A 131 -4.94 -7.33 4.67
CA SER A 131 -5.76 -6.15 4.46
C SER A 131 -5.22 -5.16 3.42
N LEU A 132 -6.14 -4.45 2.75
CA LEU A 132 -5.85 -3.26 1.94
C LEU A 132 -6.46 -2.04 2.63
N ARG A 133 -5.61 -1.07 3.00
CA ARG A 133 -6.00 0.18 3.64
C ARG A 133 -5.89 1.32 2.65
N ILE A 134 -6.99 2.05 2.46
CA ILE A 134 -7.10 3.14 1.49
C ILE A 134 -7.48 4.43 2.22
N ALA A 135 -6.82 5.53 1.88
CA ALA A 135 -7.24 6.87 2.30
C ALA A 135 -7.21 7.85 1.12
N THR A 136 -8.18 8.76 1.06
CA THR A 136 -8.26 9.83 0.05
C THR A 136 -9.03 11.03 0.59
N ASP A 137 -8.71 12.23 0.10
CA ASP A 137 -9.44 13.47 0.34
C ASP A 137 -10.57 13.70 -0.68
N GLN A 138 -10.68 12.85 -1.70
CA GLN A 138 -11.60 13.02 -2.84
C GLN A 138 -12.85 12.17 -2.71
N LEU A 139 -13.99 12.77 -2.35
CA LEU A 139 -15.27 12.08 -2.14
C LEU A 139 -15.73 11.28 -3.38
N ASP A 140 -15.64 11.86 -4.59
CA ASP A 140 -16.03 11.16 -5.83
C ASP A 140 -15.19 9.88 -6.05
N TYR A 141 -13.90 9.95 -5.77
CA TYR A 141 -13.02 8.79 -5.93
C TYR A 141 -13.32 7.75 -4.83
N PHE A 142 -13.49 8.19 -3.60
CA PHE A 142 -13.86 7.31 -2.49
C PHE A 142 -15.16 6.55 -2.76
N GLY A 143 -16.22 7.25 -3.23
CA GLY A 143 -17.49 6.61 -3.57
C GLY A 143 -17.33 5.50 -4.63
N LYS A 144 -16.51 5.74 -5.65
CA LYS A 144 -16.24 4.73 -6.69
C LYS A 144 -15.44 3.54 -6.17
N ILE A 145 -14.43 3.78 -5.30
CA ILE A 145 -13.66 2.72 -4.66
C ILE A 145 -14.60 1.86 -3.81
N ARG A 146 -15.48 2.49 -3.03
CA ARG A 146 -16.41 1.80 -2.15
C ARG A 146 -17.38 0.91 -2.93
N VAL A 147 -18.01 1.44 -3.97
CA VAL A 147 -18.91 0.67 -4.85
C VAL A 147 -18.18 -0.52 -5.49
N LEU A 148 -16.93 -0.32 -5.94
CA LEU A 148 -16.11 -1.38 -6.50
C LEU A 148 -15.84 -2.49 -5.46
N ALA A 149 -15.47 -2.09 -4.23
CA ALA A 149 -15.20 -3.02 -3.14
C ALA A 149 -16.44 -3.80 -2.68
N GLU A 150 -17.60 -3.14 -2.59
CA GLU A 150 -18.89 -3.77 -2.23
C GLU A 150 -19.31 -4.84 -3.25
N ASN A 151 -18.93 -4.68 -4.52
CA ASN A 151 -19.22 -5.65 -5.59
C ASN A 151 -18.11 -6.67 -5.84
N TYR A 152 -17.04 -6.65 -5.03
CA TYR A 152 -15.93 -7.60 -5.17
C TYR A 152 -15.97 -8.65 -4.06
N SER A 153 -16.29 -9.88 -4.41
CA SER A 153 -16.52 -10.99 -3.46
C SER A 153 -15.29 -11.46 -2.70
N GLY A 154 -14.07 -11.04 -3.12
CA GLY A 154 -12.81 -11.43 -2.47
C GLY A 154 -12.49 -10.63 -1.21
N PHE A 155 -13.24 -9.57 -0.89
CA PHE A 155 -13.00 -8.72 0.27
C PHE A 155 -14.24 -8.50 1.12
N THR A 156 -14.03 -8.37 2.43
CA THR A 156 -15.00 -7.78 3.36
C THR A 156 -14.56 -6.38 3.72
N ILE A 157 -15.50 -5.43 3.71
CA ILE A 157 -15.24 -4.07 4.23
C ILE A 157 -15.20 -4.16 5.76
N VAL A 158 -14.09 -3.69 6.35
CA VAL A 158 -13.92 -3.65 7.80
C VAL A 158 -14.62 -2.42 8.37
N ASP A 159 -15.42 -2.61 9.42
CA ASP A 159 -16.03 -1.49 10.14
C ASP A 159 -14.93 -0.62 10.77
N PRO A 160 -14.90 0.69 10.49
CA PRO A 160 -13.91 1.59 11.05
C PRO A 160 -13.90 1.65 12.59
N ASN A 161 -15.02 1.30 13.23
CA ASN A 161 -15.15 1.28 14.69
C ASN A 161 -14.52 0.04 15.33
N VAL A 162 -14.32 -1.02 14.55
CA VAL A 162 -13.71 -2.30 14.99
C VAL A 162 -12.28 -2.45 14.51
N ASP A 163 -11.82 -1.53 13.66
CA ASP A 163 -10.46 -1.54 13.12
C ASP A 163 -9.45 -1.03 14.19
N SER A 164 -9.04 -1.93 15.09
CA SER A 164 -8.08 -1.66 16.17
C SER A 164 -6.75 -1.10 15.66
N ASP A 165 -6.30 -1.56 14.49
CA ASP A 165 -5.00 -1.18 13.92
C ASP A 165 -4.96 0.26 13.40
N ARG A 166 -6.12 0.93 13.34
CA ARG A 166 -6.21 2.30 12.84
C ARG A 166 -5.55 3.32 13.76
N ASN A 167 -5.64 3.10 15.08
CA ASN A 167 -5.19 4.08 16.08
C ASN A 167 -3.66 4.14 16.18
N ASP A 168 -2.97 3.10 15.72
CA ASP A 168 -1.51 2.97 15.81
C ASP A 168 -0.79 3.39 14.51
N LEU A 169 -1.55 3.83 13.47
CA LEU A 169 -0.95 4.27 12.22
C LEU A 169 -0.42 5.70 12.32
N PRO A 170 0.83 5.94 11.89
CA PRO A 170 1.34 7.30 11.78
C PRO A 170 0.56 8.10 10.74
N LEU A 171 0.43 9.41 10.95
CA LEU A 171 -0.20 10.27 9.97
C LEU A 171 0.73 10.53 8.78
N THR A 172 0.22 10.41 7.57
CA THR A 172 0.94 10.85 6.38
C THR A 172 1.12 12.37 6.36
N LYS A 173 2.03 12.88 5.54
CA LYS A 173 2.16 14.33 5.31
C LYS A 173 0.88 14.95 4.75
N PHE A 174 0.17 14.21 3.90
CA PHE A 174 -1.11 14.64 3.33
C PHE A 174 -2.18 14.74 4.43
N GLU A 175 -2.27 13.74 5.31
CA GLU A 175 -3.22 13.77 6.42
C GLU A 175 -2.97 14.94 7.37
N ARG A 176 -1.71 15.16 7.77
CA ARG A 176 -1.33 16.32 8.60
C ARG A 176 -1.77 17.65 7.94
N ARG A 177 -1.51 17.79 6.64
CA ARG A 177 -1.90 18.96 5.87
C ARG A 177 -3.42 19.13 5.79
N PHE A 178 -4.15 18.08 5.43
CA PHE A 178 -5.60 18.12 5.26
C PHE A 178 -6.31 18.32 6.60
N SER A 179 -5.85 17.68 7.68
CA SER A 179 -6.37 17.92 9.03
C SER A 179 -6.17 19.37 9.47
N ALA A 180 -5.01 19.97 9.19
CA ALA A 180 -4.74 21.37 9.48
C ALA A 180 -5.65 22.35 8.69
N LEU A 181 -6.15 21.93 7.53
CA LEU A 181 -7.08 22.69 6.68
C LEU A 181 -8.56 22.38 6.98
N GLY A 182 -8.86 21.49 7.94
CA GLY A 182 -10.22 21.00 8.19
C GLY A 182 -10.84 20.21 7.03
N ALA A 183 -10.02 19.73 6.09
CA ALA A 183 -10.51 18.96 4.95
C ALA A 183 -10.84 17.53 5.36
N PRO A 184 -11.93 16.94 4.83
CA PRO A 184 -12.31 15.58 5.16
C PRO A 184 -11.32 14.57 4.58
N ILE A 185 -11.10 13.49 5.31
CA ILE A 185 -10.32 12.33 4.85
C ILE A 185 -11.21 11.10 4.93
N TYR A 186 -11.42 10.47 3.78
CA TYR A 186 -12.21 9.26 3.63
C TYR A 186 -11.31 8.03 3.70
N ARG A 187 -11.67 7.05 4.52
CA ARG A 187 -10.88 5.83 4.74
C ARG A 187 -11.72 4.59 4.51
N LEU A 188 -11.08 3.57 3.97
CA LEU A 188 -11.66 2.25 3.73
C LEU A 188 -10.60 1.20 4.06
N ALA A 189 -10.99 0.18 4.82
CA ALA A 189 -10.18 -1.00 5.03
C ALA A 189 -10.93 -2.22 4.46
N LEU A 190 -10.23 -3.00 3.64
CA LEU A 190 -10.71 -4.23 3.03
C LEU A 190 -9.89 -5.38 3.58
N ARG A 191 -10.56 -6.43 4.07
CA ARG A 191 -9.92 -7.67 4.53
C ARG A 191 -10.17 -8.78 3.53
N LYS A 192 -9.11 -9.48 3.15
CA LYS A 192 -9.20 -10.64 2.27
C LYS A 192 -10.04 -11.73 2.91
N ILE A 193 -11.05 -12.19 2.18
CA ILE A 193 -11.86 -13.35 2.55
C ILE A 193 -11.10 -14.60 2.11
N SER A 194 -10.78 -15.47 3.07
CA SER A 194 -10.26 -16.80 2.73
C SER A 194 -11.38 -17.64 2.13
N PRO A 195 -11.12 -18.41 1.07
CA PRO A 195 -12.11 -19.36 0.58
C PRO A 195 -12.49 -20.30 1.72
N VAL A 196 -13.79 -20.46 1.95
CA VAL A 196 -14.31 -21.49 2.86
C VAL A 196 -13.83 -22.84 2.32
N ARG A 197 -13.00 -23.53 3.12
CA ARG A 197 -12.53 -24.88 2.79
C ARG A 197 -13.64 -25.91 2.88
#